data_39560fdc9d061ffa279f73c3d661d7b6
#
_entry.id   39560fdc9d061ffa279f73c3d661d7b6
#
_cell.length_a   1.000
_cell.length_b   1.000
_cell.length_c   1.000
_cell.angle_alpha   90.00
_cell.angle_beta   90.00
_cell.angle_gamma   90.00
#
_symmetry.space_group_name_H-M   'P 1'
#
loop_
_entity.id
_entity.type
_entity.pdbx_description
1 polymer ?
#
loop_
_entity_poly.entity_id
_entity_poly.type
_entity_poly.pdbx_seq_one_letter_code
_entity_poly.pdbx_strand_id
1 'polypeptide(L)'
;MQIALHANATTTPKTRAYIQQSTASVAGPAAELGVSETTVRRWRKRTVVHDGSHVPKTPATTLAPAEEEIICQLRSELCLGLDDIAEVMQRCLRPDISRSAVYRCLKRHHLQRRPKPGAVSPRRGKFEETTAGFIHVDLKYLPALRRRKSYAFVAIDRATRFVHLEIIEKRSAEVIAACLARFLEAFPLPVHTILTDNGSEFTDRFAVKMIGKPEDKPSGGHPFDRLCAERGIEHRLTRPYSPQTNGMVERFNRRLADAIRSAPRNGRNAGRNRFDNHRERNAYITKFVHDYNRTRLKCLGYKAPLQTLNNLTKPYTCAGNSSSSSFSS
;
A
#
# COMPACT_ATOMS: atom_id res chain seq x y z
N MET A 1 8.13 -38.20 12.37
CA MET A 1 7.48 -37.20 13.25
C MET A 1 8.39 -36.99 14.46
N GLN A 2 9.10 -35.86 14.53
CA GLN A 2 9.94 -35.52 15.69
C GLN A 2 9.02 -35.04 16.80
N ILE A 3 8.96 -35.75 17.91
CA ILE A 3 8.24 -35.37 19.11
C ILE A 3 9.16 -34.44 19.89
N ALA A 4 8.87 -33.10 19.88
CA ALA A 4 9.59 -32.15 20.71
C ALA A 4 9.16 -32.32 22.17
N LEU A 5 10.03 -32.96 22.96
CA LEU A 5 9.87 -33.02 24.42
C LEU A 5 10.55 -31.82 25.05
N HIS A 6 9.96 -31.30 26.14
CA HIS A 6 10.63 -30.29 26.97
C HIS A 6 11.95 -30.87 27.52
N ALA A 7 13.03 -30.06 27.59
CA ALA A 7 14.34 -30.50 28.03
C ALA A 7 14.33 -31.20 29.41
N ASN A 8 13.40 -30.83 30.30
CA ASN A 8 13.21 -31.42 31.63
C ASN A 8 12.09 -32.45 31.69
N ALA A 9 11.67 -33.02 30.54
CA ALA A 9 10.62 -34.04 30.55
C ALA A 9 11.17 -35.37 31.09
N THR A 10 10.65 -35.81 32.23
CA THR A 10 10.99 -37.10 32.86
C THR A 10 10.20 -38.27 32.26
N THR A 11 9.24 -38.03 31.41
CA THR A 11 8.38 -39.02 30.77
C THR A 11 8.23 -38.76 29.27
N THR A 12 8.26 -39.83 28.48
CA THR A 12 7.96 -39.80 27.04
C THR A 12 6.47 -40.13 26.79
N PRO A 13 5.89 -39.81 25.61
CA PRO A 13 4.54 -40.25 25.28
C PRO A 13 4.32 -41.75 25.42
N LYS A 14 5.34 -42.56 25.12
CA LYS A 14 5.30 -44.03 25.27
C LYS A 14 5.17 -44.44 26.73
N THR A 15 5.99 -43.87 27.63
CA THR A 15 5.93 -44.16 29.07
C THR A 15 4.61 -43.63 29.69
N ARG A 16 4.09 -42.52 29.18
CA ARG A 16 2.79 -41.97 29.63
C ARG A 16 1.63 -42.86 29.21
N ALA A 17 1.65 -43.40 27.98
CA ALA A 17 0.66 -44.39 27.55
C ALA A 17 0.70 -45.64 28.39
N TYR A 18 1.89 -46.13 28.71
CA TYR A 18 2.06 -47.26 29.62
C TYR A 18 1.46 -46.98 31.02
N ILE A 19 1.74 -45.80 31.59
CA ILE A 19 1.17 -45.39 32.89
C ILE A 19 -0.38 -45.36 32.85
N GLN A 20 -0.96 -44.91 31.75
CA GLN A 20 -2.42 -44.85 31.59
C GLN A 20 -3.09 -46.20 31.45
N GLN A 21 -2.40 -47.17 30.82
CA GLN A 21 -2.90 -48.53 30.57
C GLN A 21 -2.63 -49.49 31.74
N SER A 22 -1.64 -49.16 32.55
CA SER A 22 -1.24 -50.04 33.68
C SER A 22 -2.32 -50.11 34.77
N THR A 23 -2.71 -51.33 35.11
CA THR A 23 -3.64 -51.64 36.23
C THR A 23 -2.93 -51.85 37.56
N ALA A 24 -1.56 -51.90 37.57
CA ALA A 24 -0.76 -52.10 38.77
C ALA A 24 -0.95 -50.96 39.80
N SER A 25 -0.53 -51.15 41.03
CA SER A 25 -0.52 -50.07 42.03
C SER A 25 0.33 -48.87 41.53
N VAL A 26 0.10 -47.68 42.11
CA VAL A 26 0.86 -46.46 41.66
C VAL A 26 2.36 -46.60 41.88
N ALA A 27 2.74 -47.33 42.95
CA ALA A 27 4.15 -47.57 43.28
C ALA A 27 4.88 -48.44 42.25
N GLY A 28 4.19 -49.40 41.59
CA GLY A 28 4.80 -50.28 40.58
C GLY A 28 5.38 -49.50 39.38
N PRO A 29 4.56 -48.78 38.59
CA PRO A 29 5.05 -47.97 37.50
C PRO A 29 5.97 -46.80 37.92
N ALA A 30 5.86 -46.31 39.15
CA ALA A 30 6.76 -45.29 39.68
C ALA A 30 8.19 -45.84 39.85
N ALA A 31 8.31 -47.05 40.47
CA ALA A 31 9.60 -47.69 40.63
C ALA A 31 10.21 -48.17 39.30
N GLU A 32 9.39 -48.76 38.41
CA GLU A 32 9.81 -49.31 37.13
C GLU A 32 10.34 -48.19 36.18
N LEU A 33 9.68 -47.04 36.15
CA LEU A 33 10.01 -45.92 35.26
C LEU A 33 10.93 -44.88 35.91
N GLY A 34 11.29 -45.03 37.18
CA GLY A 34 12.12 -44.08 37.91
C GLY A 34 11.47 -42.68 38.06
N VAL A 35 10.14 -42.65 38.16
CA VAL A 35 9.37 -41.37 38.31
C VAL A 35 8.63 -41.35 39.66
N SER A 36 8.29 -40.17 40.13
CA SER A 36 7.53 -40.04 41.36
C SER A 36 6.10 -40.57 41.22
N GLU A 37 5.55 -41.11 42.31
CA GLU A 37 4.12 -41.53 42.37
C GLU A 37 3.16 -40.42 41.97
N THR A 38 3.48 -39.16 42.31
CA THR A 38 2.70 -37.99 41.92
C THR A 38 2.65 -37.83 40.40
N THR A 39 3.74 -38.14 39.70
CA THR A 39 3.80 -38.15 38.23
C THR A 39 2.91 -39.25 37.67
N VAL A 40 2.93 -40.46 38.24
CA VAL A 40 2.05 -41.56 37.84
C VAL A 40 0.58 -41.20 38.04
N ARG A 41 0.20 -40.67 39.21
CA ARG A 41 -1.19 -40.23 39.48
C ARG A 41 -1.64 -39.16 38.54
N ARG A 42 -0.78 -38.19 38.22
CA ARG A 42 -1.08 -37.09 37.27
C ARG A 42 -1.33 -37.63 35.87
N TRP A 43 -0.50 -38.55 35.38
CA TRP A 43 -0.67 -39.11 34.04
C TRP A 43 -1.85 -40.05 33.92
N ARG A 44 -2.20 -40.81 34.95
CA ARG A 44 -3.44 -41.62 34.98
C ARG A 44 -4.73 -40.80 34.91
N LYS A 45 -4.73 -39.58 35.44
CA LYS A 45 -5.89 -38.65 35.34
C LYS A 45 -6.04 -38.02 33.97
N ARG A 46 -5.04 -38.06 33.10
CA ARG A 46 -5.09 -37.44 31.78
C ARG A 46 -5.59 -38.43 30.74
N THR A 47 -6.37 -37.89 29.76
CA THR A 47 -6.85 -38.67 28.61
C THR A 47 -5.87 -38.64 27.43
N VAL A 48 -4.89 -37.76 27.45
CA VAL A 48 -3.89 -37.57 26.37
C VAL A 48 -2.48 -37.72 26.91
N VAL A 49 -1.60 -38.27 26.06
CA VAL A 49 -0.17 -38.55 26.40
C VAL A 49 0.74 -37.35 26.04
N HIS A 50 0.22 -36.33 25.35
CA HIS A 50 0.99 -35.15 24.92
C HIS A 50 1.01 -34.07 26.01
N ASP A 51 2.05 -33.27 26.00
CA ASP A 51 2.10 -32.07 26.85
C ASP A 51 1.05 -31.04 26.40
N GLY A 52 0.42 -30.41 27.38
CA GLY A 52 -0.50 -29.31 27.11
C GLY A 52 0.26 -28.09 26.55
N SER A 53 -0.46 -27.26 25.81
CA SER A 53 0.09 -25.98 25.34
C SER A 53 0.52 -25.12 26.53
N HIS A 54 1.71 -24.50 26.45
CA HIS A 54 2.18 -23.51 27.42
C HIS A 54 1.53 -22.13 27.20
N VAL A 55 0.79 -21.96 26.10
CA VAL A 55 0.08 -20.70 25.81
C VAL A 55 -1.12 -20.58 26.72
N PRO A 56 -1.27 -19.47 27.47
CA PRO A 56 -2.44 -19.24 28.29
C PRO A 56 -3.72 -19.29 27.46
N LYS A 57 -4.76 -19.96 27.95
CA LYS A 57 -6.09 -20.00 27.29
C LYS A 57 -6.68 -18.60 27.13
N THR A 58 -6.42 -17.74 28.09
CA THR A 58 -6.84 -16.33 28.09
C THR A 58 -5.59 -15.47 28.24
N PRO A 59 -4.97 -15.00 27.12
CA PRO A 59 -3.81 -14.15 27.21
C PRO A 59 -4.19 -12.78 27.76
N ALA A 60 -3.40 -12.24 28.68
CA ALA A 60 -3.54 -10.87 29.14
C ALA A 60 -3.41 -9.89 27.97
N THR A 61 -4.37 -8.99 27.82
CA THR A 61 -4.35 -7.92 26.81
C THR A 61 -4.49 -6.56 27.48
N THR A 62 -3.83 -5.57 26.93
CA THR A 62 -3.97 -4.17 27.36
C THR A 62 -5.13 -3.47 26.66
N LEU A 63 -5.78 -4.13 25.70
CA LEU A 63 -6.88 -3.59 24.91
C LEU A 63 -8.21 -3.96 25.59
N ALA A 64 -9.11 -2.99 25.65
CA ALA A 64 -10.50 -3.23 26.03
C ALA A 64 -11.24 -3.98 24.89
N PRO A 65 -12.30 -4.76 25.21
CA PRO A 65 -13.06 -5.48 24.18
C PRO A 65 -13.58 -4.59 23.05
N ALA A 66 -14.05 -3.38 23.35
CA ALA A 66 -14.51 -2.42 22.35
C ALA A 66 -13.37 -1.93 21.42
N GLU A 67 -12.16 -1.75 21.97
CA GLU A 67 -10.98 -1.38 21.15
C GLU A 67 -10.57 -2.52 20.20
N GLU A 68 -10.65 -3.78 20.66
CA GLU A 68 -10.39 -4.94 19.81
C GLU A 68 -11.41 -5.06 18.69
N GLU A 69 -12.69 -4.82 18.97
CA GLU A 69 -13.73 -4.83 17.95
C GLU A 69 -13.50 -3.76 16.88
N ILE A 70 -13.19 -2.53 17.28
CA ILE A 70 -12.86 -1.45 16.34
C ILE A 70 -11.65 -1.83 15.47
N ILE A 71 -10.58 -2.38 16.05
CA ILE A 71 -9.41 -2.85 15.31
C ILE A 71 -9.80 -3.91 14.27
N CYS A 72 -10.67 -4.85 14.66
CA CYS A 72 -11.15 -5.90 13.76
C CYS A 72 -12.01 -5.33 12.62
N GLN A 73 -12.93 -4.41 12.91
CA GLN A 73 -13.76 -3.75 11.90
C GLN A 73 -12.93 -2.91 10.93
N LEU A 74 -11.95 -2.13 11.41
CA LEU A 74 -11.02 -1.38 10.56
C LEU A 74 -10.24 -2.31 9.61
N ARG A 75 -9.95 -3.54 10.02
CA ARG A 75 -9.29 -4.54 9.18
C ARG A 75 -10.24 -5.20 8.20
N SER A 76 -11.40 -5.67 8.66
CA SER A 76 -12.34 -6.46 7.84
C SER A 76 -13.13 -5.61 6.86
N GLU A 77 -13.70 -4.49 7.34
CA GLU A 77 -14.58 -3.63 6.53
C GLU A 77 -13.78 -2.64 5.66
N LEU A 78 -12.80 -1.95 6.25
CA LEU A 78 -12.03 -0.93 5.54
C LEU A 78 -10.72 -1.47 4.96
N CYS A 79 -10.38 -2.75 5.18
CA CYS A 79 -9.16 -3.40 4.69
C CYS A 79 -7.89 -2.61 5.00
N LEU A 80 -7.82 -1.87 6.12
CA LEU A 80 -6.70 -1.02 6.47
C LEU A 80 -5.43 -1.82 6.78
N GLY A 81 -4.26 -1.22 6.52
CA GLY A 81 -2.97 -1.75 6.92
C GLY A 81 -2.77 -1.72 8.44
N LEU A 82 -1.81 -2.50 8.96
CA LEU A 82 -1.49 -2.49 10.39
C LEU A 82 -1.08 -1.09 10.88
N ASP A 83 -0.27 -0.39 10.08
CA ASP A 83 0.21 0.95 10.43
C ASP A 83 -0.92 1.99 10.36
N ASP A 84 -1.85 1.84 9.40
CA ASP A 84 -3.01 2.73 9.28
C ASP A 84 -3.98 2.53 10.45
N ILE A 85 -4.21 1.27 10.86
CA ILE A 85 -5.04 0.96 12.04
C ILE A 85 -4.39 1.55 13.30
N ALA A 86 -3.08 1.33 13.51
CA ALA A 86 -2.38 1.87 14.65
C ALA A 86 -2.49 3.40 14.70
N GLU A 87 -2.35 4.08 13.57
CA GLU A 87 -2.49 5.53 13.44
C GLU A 87 -3.91 6.01 13.77
N VAL A 88 -4.95 5.34 13.27
CA VAL A 88 -6.35 5.67 13.58
C VAL A 88 -6.60 5.50 15.08
N MET A 89 -6.16 4.40 15.67
CA MET A 89 -6.32 4.14 17.09
C MET A 89 -5.60 5.20 17.94
N GLN A 90 -4.37 5.55 17.59
CA GLN A 90 -3.58 6.54 18.33
C GLN A 90 -4.19 7.94 18.27
N ARG A 91 -4.70 8.35 17.11
CA ARG A 91 -5.26 9.70 16.96
C ARG A 91 -6.66 9.85 17.52
N CYS A 92 -7.48 8.81 17.41
CA CYS A 92 -8.90 8.95 17.67
C CYS A 92 -9.35 8.36 18.98
N LEU A 93 -8.65 7.36 19.54
CA LEU A 93 -9.13 6.58 20.66
C LEU A 93 -8.12 6.47 21.81
N ARG A 94 -6.88 6.10 21.51
CA ARG A 94 -5.88 5.79 22.52
C ARG A 94 -4.47 6.15 22.06
N PRO A 95 -3.94 7.31 22.46
CA PRO A 95 -2.65 7.82 21.98
C PRO A 95 -1.44 6.92 22.31
N ASP A 96 -1.50 6.15 23.40
CA ASP A 96 -0.44 5.28 23.88
C ASP A 96 -0.47 3.86 23.30
N ILE A 97 -1.43 3.54 22.44
CA ILE A 97 -1.52 2.19 21.86
C ILE A 97 -0.30 1.87 21.01
N SER A 98 0.36 0.74 21.32
CA SER A 98 1.50 0.32 20.53
C SER A 98 1.08 -0.42 19.26
N ARG A 99 1.87 -0.29 18.19
CA ARG A 99 1.71 -1.06 16.96
C ARG A 99 1.68 -2.58 17.21
N SER A 100 2.46 -3.03 18.20
CA SER A 100 2.53 -4.44 18.59
C SER A 100 1.24 -4.92 19.27
N ALA A 101 0.55 -4.05 20.03
CA ALA A 101 -0.75 -4.38 20.63
C ALA A 101 -1.80 -4.60 19.54
N VAL A 102 -1.87 -3.71 18.54
CA VAL A 102 -2.75 -3.85 17.37
C VAL A 102 -2.42 -5.15 16.59
N TYR A 103 -1.15 -5.46 16.36
CA TYR A 103 -0.76 -6.69 15.68
C TYR A 103 -1.19 -7.95 16.46
N ARG A 104 -0.97 -7.98 17.78
CA ARG A 104 -1.38 -9.12 18.63
C ARG A 104 -2.90 -9.28 18.66
N CYS A 105 -3.67 -8.18 18.67
CA CYS A 105 -5.12 -8.22 18.53
C CYS A 105 -5.52 -8.87 17.20
N LEU A 106 -5.03 -8.36 16.07
CA LEU A 106 -5.31 -8.93 14.76
C LEU A 106 -4.89 -10.41 14.64
N LYS A 107 -3.81 -10.82 15.32
CA LYS A 107 -3.37 -12.22 15.35
C LYS A 107 -4.35 -13.11 16.13
N ARG A 108 -4.86 -12.65 17.29
CA ARG A 108 -5.87 -13.38 18.09
C ARG A 108 -7.15 -13.62 17.30
N HIS A 109 -7.57 -12.61 16.52
CA HIS A 109 -8.78 -12.67 15.70
C HIS A 109 -8.54 -13.23 14.29
N HIS A 110 -7.37 -13.85 14.01
CA HIS A 110 -6.99 -14.42 12.71
C HIS A 110 -7.04 -13.41 11.54
N LEU A 111 -6.92 -12.11 11.83
CA LEU A 111 -6.95 -10.99 10.88
C LEU A 111 -5.57 -10.40 10.57
N GLN A 112 -4.47 -11.10 10.89
CA GLN A 112 -3.10 -10.64 10.65
C GLN A 112 -2.81 -10.44 9.15
N ARG A 113 -3.43 -11.23 8.29
CA ARG A 113 -3.33 -11.05 6.84
C ARG A 113 -4.46 -10.13 6.34
N ARG A 114 -4.12 -9.18 5.50
CA ARG A 114 -5.15 -8.41 4.79
C ARG A 114 -6.04 -9.37 3.99
N PRO A 115 -7.36 -9.17 3.95
CA PRO A 115 -8.18 -9.78 2.90
C PRO A 115 -7.59 -9.32 1.57
N LYS A 116 -7.22 -10.26 0.71
CA LYS A 116 -6.56 -9.93 -0.56
C LYS A 116 -7.57 -9.41 -1.59
N PRO A 117 -7.33 -8.21 -2.16
CA PRO A 117 -7.50 -8.02 -3.59
C PRO A 117 -6.18 -8.45 -4.23
N GLY A 118 -6.22 -9.44 -5.11
CA GLY A 118 -5.15 -10.04 -5.90
C GLY A 118 -3.69 -9.67 -5.58
N ALA A 119 -2.94 -10.64 -5.14
CA ALA A 119 -1.56 -10.49 -4.71
C ALA A 119 -0.59 -10.15 -5.83
N VAL A 120 0.28 -9.16 -5.60
CA VAL A 120 1.73 -9.21 -5.89
C VAL A 120 2.45 -8.18 -5.02
N SER A 121 3.44 -8.62 -4.26
CA SER A 121 4.32 -7.76 -3.46
C SER A 121 5.54 -7.37 -4.28
N PRO A 122 5.82 -6.09 -4.55
CA PRO A 122 7.06 -5.69 -5.21
C PRO A 122 8.18 -5.48 -4.19
N ARG A 123 9.39 -5.90 -4.57
CA ARG A 123 10.64 -5.64 -3.86
C ARG A 123 10.86 -4.13 -3.69
N ARG A 124 11.24 -3.72 -2.47
CA ARG A 124 11.50 -2.32 -2.12
C ARG A 124 12.85 -1.88 -2.66
N GLY A 125 12.86 -1.06 -3.71
CA GLY A 125 13.97 -0.15 -3.98
C GLY A 125 13.86 1.08 -3.07
N LYS A 126 14.97 1.52 -2.47
CA LYS A 126 15.05 2.80 -1.78
C LYS A 126 15.06 3.87 -2.88
N PHE A 127 14.02 4.70 -2.95
CA PHE A 127 14.05 5.87 -3.82
C PHE A 127 14.82 6.98 -3.11
N GLU A 128 15.77 7.59 -3.81
CA GLU A 128 16.43 8.82 -3.34
C GLU A 128 15.40 9.92 -3.10
N GLU A 129 15.64 10.72 -2.07
CA GLU A 129 14.85 11.92 -1.80
C GLU A 129 15.00 12.86 -3.00
N THR A 130 13.88 13.16 -3.64
CA THR A 130 13.84 14.02 -4.82
C THR A 130 13.10 15.29 -4.46
N THR A 131 13.58 16.44 -4.90
CA THR A 131 12.86 17.71 -4.80
C THR A 131 11.54 17.63 -5.58
N ALA A 132 10.53 18.39 -5.14
CA ALA A 132 9.28 18.49 -5.87
C ALA A 132 9.50 19.10 -7.26
N GLY A 133 8.69 18.71 -8.24
CA GLY A 133 8.85 19.13 -9.63
C GLY A 133 9.47 18.08 -10.54
N PHE A 134 9.76 16.87 -10.02
CA PHE A 134 10.04 15.71 -10.85
C PHE A 134 8.75 14.94 -11.11
N ILE A 135 8.21 15.04 -12.30
CA ILE A 135 6.89 14.51 -12.66
C ILE A 135 7.03 13.22 -13.48
N HIS A 136 6.34 12.19 -13.06
CA HIS A 136 6.11 10.98 -13.87
C HIS A 136 4.81 11.13 -14.64
N VAL A 137 4.85 10.97 -15.95
CA VAL A 137 3.65 11.02 -16.80
C VAL A 137 3.45 9.67 -17.48
N ASP A 138 2.20 9.24 -17.57
CA ASP A 138 1.81 7.99 -18.21
C ASP A 138 0.39 8.09 -18.79
N LEU A 139 0.10 7.29 -19.80
CA LEU A 139 -1.20 7.20 -20.44
C LEU A 139 -1.84 5.85 -20.18
N LYS A 140 -2.84 5.81 -19.32
CA LYS A 140 -3.57 4.60 -18.99
C LYS A 140 -4.80 4.38 -19.85
N TYR A 141 -4.89 3.21 -20.47
CA TYR A 141 -6.12 2.76 -21.13
C TYR A 141 -7.22 2.48 -20.11
N LEU A 142 -8.36 3.15 -20.28
CA LEU A 142 -9.56 2.89 -19.49
C LEU A 142 -10.41 1.81 -20.15
N PRO A 143 -11.21 1.04 -19.37
CA PRO A 143 -12.15 0.08 -19.94
C PRO A 143 -13.08 0.76 -20.95
N ALA A 144 -13.16 0.20 -22.15
CA ALA A 144 -14.04 0.73 -23.18
C ALA A 144 -15.51 0.62 -22.75
N LEU A 145 -16.27 1.69 -22.93
CA LEU A 145 -17.71 1.73 -22.70
C LEU A 145 -18.43 2.00 -24.03
N ARG A 146 -19.46 1.23 -24.33
CA ARG A 146 -20.24 1.35 -25.59
C ARG A 146 -19.34 1.41 -26.83
N ARG A 147 -18.30 0.56 -26.88
CA ARG A 147 -17.28 0.49 -27.94
C ARG A 147 -16.41 1.76 -28.13
N ARG A 148 -16.55 2.77 -27.27
CA ARG A 148 -15.69 3.97 -27.30
C ARG A 148 -14.50 3.78 -26.37
N LYS A 149 -13.30 4.01 -26.89
CA LYS A 149 -12.04 4.01 -26.13
C LYS A 149 -11.88 5.36 -25.40
N SER A 150 -11.23 5.33 -24.29
CA SER A 150 -10.81 6.53 -23.57
C SER A 150 -9.55 6.23 -22.76
N TYR A 151 -8.84 7.26 -22.42
CA TYR A 151 -7.54 7.19 -21.79
C TYR A 151 -7.51 8.13 -20.60
N ALA A 152 -6.69 7.82 -19.61
CA ALA A 152 -6.38 8.72 -18.53
C ALA A 152 -4.93 9.19 -18.70
N PHE A 153 -4.74 10.48 -18.92
CA PHE A 153 -3.46 11.16 -18.77
C PHE A 153 -3.20 11.30 -17.27
N VAL A 154 -2.10 10.75 -16.78
CA VAL A 154 -1.75 10.72 -15.35
C VAL A 154 -0.40 11.38 -15.17
N ALA A 155 -0.34 12.43 -14.36
CA ALA A 155 0.89 13.08 -13.94
C ALA A 155 1.05 12.96 -12.41
N ILE A 156 2.19 12.46 -11.94
CA ILE A 156 2.47 12.25 -10.52
C ILE A 156 3.79 12.91 -10.14
N ASP A 157 3.76 13.82 -9.19
CA ASP A 157 4.98 14.38 -8.61
C ASP A 157 5.67 13.34 -7.71
N ARG A 158 6.98 13.17 -7.95
CA ARG A 158 7.78 12.14 -7.29
C ARG A 158 7.94 12.38 -5.80
N ALA A 159 8.08 13.62 -5.37
CA ALA A 159 8.30 13.97 -3.97
C ALA A 159 6.99 13.93 -3.17
N THR A 160 5.96 14.62 -3.63
CA THR A 160 4.69 14.78 -2.90
C THR A 160 3.70 13.66 -3.13
N ARG A 161 3.89 12.83 -4.17
CA ARG A 161 2.91 11.82 -4.63
C ARG A 161 1.59 12.41 -5.10
N PHE A 162 1.52 13.72 -5.28
CA PHE A 162 0.34 14.38 -5.81
C PHE A 162 0.06 13.89 -7.22
N VAL A 163 -1.20 13.59 -7.49
CA VAL A 163 -1.68 13.07 -8.77
C VAL A 163 -2.60 14.07 -9.43
N HIS A 164 -2.27 14.41 -10.65
CA HIS A 164 -3.19 15.04 -11.60
C HIS A 164 -3.64 14.01 -12.63
N LEU A 165 -4.93 13.99 -12.96
CA LEU A 165 -5.49 13.06 -13.92
C LEU A 165 -6.53 13.75 -14.80
N GLU A 166 -6.39 13.59 -16.11
CA GLU A 166 -7.40 14.00 -17.10
C GLU A 166 -7.85 12.82 -17.94
N ILE A 167 -9.14 12.77 -18.26
CA ILE A 167 -9.72 11.74 -19.10
C ILE A 167 -9.92 12.28 -20.51
N ILE A 168 -9.33 11.59 -21.49
CA ILE A 168 -9.34 11.99 -22.89
C ILE A 168 -9.87 10.85 -23.77
N GLU A 169 -10.40 11.21 -24.94
CA GLU A 169 -10.93 10.26 -25.91
C GLU A 169 -9.93 9.94 -27.02
N LYS A 170 -8.98 10.84 -27.29
CA LYS A 170 -7.95 10.70 -28.32
C LYS A 170 -6.57 10.75 -27.67
N ARG A 171 -5.63 9.93 -28.16
CA ARG A 171 -4.25 9.89 -27.67
C ARG A 171 -3.24 10.44 -28.70
N SER A 172 -3.62 11.50 -29.42
CA SER A 172 -2.65 12.14 -30.32
C SER A 172 -1.62 12.96 -29.52
N ALA A 173 -0.45 13.18 -30.13
CA ALA A 173 0.63 13.96 -29.52
C ALA A 173 0.19 15.34 -29.08
N GLU A 174 -0.65 16.02 -29.91
CA GLU A 174 -1.19 17.35 -29.63
C GLU A 174 -2.12 17.36 -28.42
N VAL A 175 -2.99 16.34 -28.30
CA VAL A 175 -3.92 16.22 -27.17
C VAL A 175 -3.14 16.00 -25.89
N ILE A 176 -2.10 15.15 -25.92
CA ILE A 176 -1.26 14.87 -24.76
C ILE A 176 -0.42 16.09 -24.37
N ALA A 177 0.13 16.82 -25.34
CA ALA A 177 0.82 18.08 -25.07
C ALA A 177 -0.13 19.14 -24.45
N ALA A 178 -1.38 19.21 -24.92
CA ALA A 178 -2.38 20.09 -24.32
C ALA A 178 -2.75 19.69 -22.87
N CYS A 179 -2.82 18.38 -22.55
CA CYS A 179 -2.98 17.91 -21.18
C CYS A 179 -1.79 18.32 -20.31
N LEU A 180 -0.56 18.17 -20.83
CA LEU A 180 0.63 18.63 -20.13
C LEU A 180 0.58 20.13 -19.85
N ALA A 181 0.22 20.95 -20.84
CA ALA A 181 0.11 22.39 -20.67
C ALA A 181 -0.85 22.76 -19.51
N ARG A 182 -2.05 22.17 -19.48
CA ARG A 182 -3.01 22.38 -18.39
C ARG A 182 -2.51 21.89 -17.04
N PHE A 183 -1.80 20.77 -17.01
CA PHE A 183 -1.16 20.29 -15.78
C PHE A 183 -0.13 21.32 -15.27
N LEU A 184 0.76 21.82 -16.15
CA LEU A 184 1.80 22.77 -15.78
C LEU A 184 1.22 24.11 -15.26
N GLU A 185 0.07 24.53 -15.77
CA GLU A 185 -0.67 25.72 -15.28
C GLU A 185 -1.33 25.47 -13.92
N ALA A 186 -1.81 24.25 -13.67
CA ALA A 186 -2.51 23.89 -12.44
C ALA A 186 -1.56 23.46 -11.30
N PHE A 187 -0.35 23.01 -11.60
CA PHE A 187 0.60 22.54 -10.60
C PHE A 187 1.35 23.71 -9.94
N PRO A 188 1.27 23.86 -8.60
CA PRO A 188 1.68 25.09 -7.94
C PRO A 188 3.21 25.24 -7.71
N LEU A 189 4.00 24.25 -8.11
CA LEU A 189 5.46 24.27 -7.94
C LEU A 189 6.17 24.22 -9.29
N PRO A 190 7.39 24.76 -9.39
CA PRO A 190 8.19 24.65 -10.61
C PRO A 190 8.43 23.18 -10.98
N VAL A 191 8.17 22.84 -12.25
CA VAL A 191 8.48 21.53 -12.81
C VAL A 191 9.82 21.63 -13.52
N HIS A 192 10.79 20.78 -13.14
CA HIS A 192 12.13 20.76 -13.72
C HIS A 192 12.40 19.53 -14.58
N THR A 193 11.73 18.41 -14.32
CA THR A 193 11.96 17.16 -15.06
C THR A 193 10.64 16.41 -15.23
N ILE A 194 10.40 15.93 -16.45
CA ILE A 194 9.28 15.03 -16.75
C ILE A 194 9.85 13.72 -17.27
N LEU A 195 9.38 12.61 -16.69
CA LEU A 195 9.71 11.25 -17.09
C LEU A 195 8.49 10.59 -17.72
N THR A 196 8.63 10.14 -18.97
CA THR A 196 7.61 9.34 -19.69
C THR A 196 8.17 7.98 -20.10
N ASP A 197 7.32 7.10 -20.57
CA ASP A 197 7.74 5.96 -21.37
C ASP A 197 8.08 6.38 -22.81
N ASN A 198 8.38 5.38 -23.67
CA ASN A 198 8.70 5.62 -25.08
C ASN A 198 7.48 5.53 -26.00
N GLY A 199 6.28 5.79 -25.47
CA GLY A 199 5.04 5.80 -26.27
C GLY A 199 5.08 6.88 -27.36
N SER A 200 4.50 6.59 -28.53
CA SER A 200 4.44 7.52 -29.67
C SER A 200 3.63 8.79 -29.34
N GLU A 201 2.90 8.82 -28.29
CA GLU A 201 2.18 9.97 -27.73
C GLU A 201 3.08 10.95 -26.99
N PHE A 202 4.28 10.53 -26.59
CA PHE A 202 5.25 11.32 -25.82
C PHE A 202 6.52 11.64 -26.61
N THR A 203 6.87 10.79 -27.59
CA THR A 203 8.15 10.92 -28.32
C THR A 203 8.06 10.30 -29.69
N ASP A 204 8.88 10.80 -30.61
CA ASP A 204 9.11 10.23 -31.93
C ASP A 204 10.38 9.38 -32.00
N ARG A 205 10.98 9.02 -30.86
CA ARG A 205 12.24 8.28 -30.74
C ARG A 205 12.31 7.04 -31.63
N PHE A 206 11.20 6.32 -31.77
CA PHE A 206 11.12 5.10 -32.58
C PHE A 206 10.26 5.29 -33.84
N ALA A 207 10.01 6.53 -34.23
CA ALA A 207 9.32 6.79 -35.48
C ALA A 207 10.16 6.27 -36.66
N VAL A 208 9.53 5.47 -37.53
CA VAL A 208 10.16 4.99 -38.76
C VAL A 208 10.09 6.13 -39.78
N LYS A 209 11.22 6.73 -40.09
CA LYS A 209 11.29 7.60 -41.28
C LYS A 209 11.19 6.74 -42.54
N MET A 210 10.73 7.34 -43.67
CA MET A 210 10.45 6.67 -44.94
C MET A 210 11.63 5.83 -45.56
N ILE A 211 12.76 5.72 -44.87
CA ILE A 211 13.97 5.01 -45.30
C ILE A 211 14.38 3.88 -44.34
N GLY A 212 13.44 3.31 -43.63
CA GLY A 212 13.57 1.92 -43.13
C GLY A 212 14.36 1.65 -41.85
N LYS A 213 14.97 2.63 -41.16
CA LYS A 213 15.57 2.40 -39.82
C LYS A 213 14.95 3.33 -38.77
N PRO A 214 14.52 2.81 -37.61
CA PRO A 214 14.10 3.65 -36.53
C PRO A 214 15.29 4.48 -36.01
N GLU A 215 15.09 5.79 -35.84
CA GLU A 215 16.07 6.61 -35.14
C GLU A 215 15.96 6.31 -33.65
N ASP A 216 17.08 5.96 -33.02
CA ASP A 216 17.15 5.64 -31.60
C ASP A 216 17.23 6.90 -30.69
N LYS A 217 16.95 8.07 -31.28
CA LYS A 217 16.98 9.37 -30.59
C LYS A 217 15.72 10.19 -30.91
N PRO A 218 15.15 10.91 -29.93
CA PRO A 218 14.07 11.87 -30.20
C PRO A 218 14.52 12.95 -31.15
N SER A 219 13.65 13.38 -32.06
CA SER A 219 13.97 14.47 -33.00
C SER A 219 13.95 15.87 -32.33
N GLY A 220 13.30 15.98 -31.17
CA GLY A 220 12.99 17.27 -30.55
C GLY A 220 11.81 18.01 -31.17
N GLY A 221 11.30 17.52 -32.33
CA GLY A 221 10.16 18.10 -33.04
C GLY A 221 8.79 17.64 -32.54
N HIS A 222 8.75 16.63 -31.67
CA HIS A 222 7.50 16.11 -31.11
C HIS A 222 6.78 17.19 -30.27
N PRO A 223 5.44 17.36 -30.38
CA PRO A 223 4.70 18.39 -29.64
C PRO A 223 4.96 18.40 -28.12
N PHE A 224 5.14 17.21 -27.53
CA PHE A 224 5.46 17.06 -26.11
C PHE A 224 6.86 17.58 -25.78
N ASP A 225 7.88 17.24 -26.61
CA ASP A 225 9.26 17.69 -26.42
C ASP A 225 9.38 19.20 -26.61
N ARG A 226 8.70 19.77 -27.62
CA ARG A 226 8.66 21.23 -27.86
C ARG A 226 8.10 21.98 -26.64
N LEU A 227 6.96 21.52 -26.10
CA LEU A 227 6.37 22.17 -24.91
C LEU A 227 7.32 22.08 -23.70
N CYS A 228 7.99 20.96 -23.49
CA CYS A 228 8.99 20.83 -22.43
C CYS A 228 10.15 21.82 -22.62
N ALA A 229 10.68 21.92 -23.84
CA ALA A 229 11.77 22.85 -24.18
C ALA A 229 11.36 24.32 -23.99
N GLU A 230 10.17 24.69 -24.43
CA GLU A 230 9.60 26.05 -24.26
C GLU A 230 9.46 26.46 -22.79
N ARG A 231 9.21 25.49 -21.92
CA ARG A 231 9.07 25.70 -20.46
C ARG A 231 10.36 25.47 -19.68
N GLY A 232 11.48 25.17 -20.35
CA GLY A 232 12.77 24.86 -19.69
C GLY A 232 12.76 23.56 -18.86
N ILE A 233 11.92 22.60 -19.25
CA ILE A 233 11.74 21.33 -18.55
C ILE A 233 12.54 20.25 -19.27
N GLU A 234 13.32 19.47 -18.51
CA GLU A 234 14.02 18.31 -19.02
C GLU A 234 13.03 17.16 -19.25
N HIS A 235 12.86 16.74 -20.51
CA HIS A 235 12.09 15.55 -20.85
C HIS A 235 13.00 14.31 -20.86
N ARG A 236 12.77 13.38 -19.95
CA ARG A 236 13.49 12.09 -19.85
C ARG A 236 12.59 10.95 -20.29
N LEU A 237 13.15 10.05 -21.06
CA LEU A 237 12.51 8.79 -21.46
C LEU A 237 13.00 7.65 -20.58
N THR A 238 12.11 6.72 -20.25
CA THR A 238 12.52 5.49 -19.56
C THR A 238 13.45 4.68 -20.46
N ARG A 239 14.42 3.98 -19.85
CA ARG A 239 15.29 3.06 -20.62
C ARG A 239 14.42 1.97 -21.23
N PRO A 240 14.60 1.64 -22.51
CA PRO A 240 13.92 0.52 -23.14
C PRO A 240 14.11 -0.74 -22.30
N TYR A 241 13.06 -1.55 -22.15
CA TYR A 241 13.06 -2.80 -21.39
C TYR A 241 13.39 -2.69 -19.89
N SER A 242 13.35 -1.50 -19.29
CA SER A 242 13.59 -1.27 -17.87
C SER A 242 12.34 -0.76 -17.16
N PRO A 243 11.36 -1.61 -16.84
CA PRO A 243 10.07 -1.20 -16.23
C PRO A 243 10.22 -0.60 -14.82
N GLN A 244 11.40 -0.76 -14.19
CA GLN A 244 11.62 -0.31 -12.81
C GLN A 244 11.60 1.22 -12.64
N THR A 245 11.85 1.98 -13.72
CA THR A 245 11.94 3.45 -13.65
C THR A 245 10.59 4.14 -13.52
N ASN A 246 9.49 3.53 -13.96
CA ASN A 246 8.13 4.08 -13.88
C ASN A 246 7.22 3.45 -12.82
N GLY A 247 7.80 2.69 -11.89
CA GLY A 247 7.06 1.88 -10.89
C GLY A 247 6.12 2.68 -9.98
N MET A 248 6.24 4.01 -9.94
CA MET A 248 5.37 4.87 -9.16
C MET A 248 4.00 5.04 -9.85
N VAL A 249 4.03 5.43 -11.12
CA VAL A 249 2.81 5.59 -11.93
C VAL A 249 2.13 4.24 -12.13
N GLU A 250 2.90 3.18 -12.38
CA GLU A 250 2.36 1.82 -12.48
C GLU A 250 1.60 1.40 -11.21
N ARG A 251 2.13 1.74 -10.03
CA ARG A 251 1.46 1.46 -8.75
C ARG A 251 0.16 2.24 -8.61
N PHE A 252 0.16 3.51 -8.98
CA PHE A 252 -1.07 4.31 -9.00
C PHE A 252 -2.06 3.75 -10.01
N ASN A 253 -1.63 3.45 -11.23
CA ASN A 253 -2.44 2.88 -12.30
C ASN A 253 -3.06 1.53 -11.90
N ARG A 254 -2.35 0.72 -11.12
CA ARG A 254 -2.89 -0.52 -10.54
C ARG A 254 -3.98 -0.22 -9.52
N ARG A 255 -3.77 0.73 -8.60
CA ARG A 255 -4.80 1.15 -7.62
C ARG A 255 -6.05 1.69 -8.31
N LEU A 256 -5.87 2.50 -9.36
CA LEU A 256 -6.99 3.01 -10.17
C LEU A 256 -7.75 1.87 -10.85
N ALA A 257 -7.04 0.90 -11.44
CA ALA A 257 -7.66 -0.27 -12.06
C ALA A 257 -8.41 -1.12 -11.03
N ASP A 258 -7.87 -1.31 -9.84
CA ASP A 258 -8.51 -2.04 -8.75
C ASP A 258 -9.77 -1.30 -8.26
N ALA A 259 -9.70 0.02 -8.10
CA ALA A 259 -10.85 0.85 -7.74
C ALA A 259 -11.97 0.74 -8.79
N ILE A 260 -11.64 0.85 -10.08
CA ILE A 260 -12.61 0.70 -11.17
C ILE A 260 -13.25 -0.71 -11.15
N ARG A 261 -12.47 -1.75 -10.89
CA ARG A 261 -12.97 -3.14 -10.81
C ARG A 261 -13.86 -3.40 -9.61
N SER A 262 -13.57 -2.76 -8.48
CA SER A 262 -14.31 -2.89 -7.22
C SER A 262 -15.44 -1.87 -7.05
N ALA A 263 -15.63 -0.97 -8.02
CA ALA A 263 -16.72 0.00 -7.99
C ALA A 263 -18.08 -0.70 -7.79
N PRO A 264 -18.99 -0.13 -6.97
CA PRO A 264 -20.34 -0.66 -6.81
C PRO A 264 -21.03 -0.84 -8.17
N ARG A 265 -21.78 -1.91 -8.32
CA ARG A 265 -22.62 -2.08 -9.51
C ARG A 265 -23.91 -1.32 -9.29
N ASN A 266 -24.12 -0.26 -10.05
CA ASN A 266 -25.41 0.39 -10.13
C ASN A 266 -26.17 -0.19 -11.32
N GLY A 267 -27.30 -0.88 -11.07
CA GLY A 267 -28.26 -1.25 -12.09
C GLY A 267 -27.96 -2.51 -12.91
N ARG A 268 -28.46 -2.53 -14.12
CA ARG A 268 -28.71 -3.71 -14.96
C ARG A 268 -27.46 -4.35 -15.61
N ASN A 269 -26.29 -3.74 -15.53
CA ASN A 269 -25.09 -4.24 -16.22
C ASN A 269 -24.34 -5.28 -15.38
N ALA A 270 -24.63 -6.55 -15.63
CA ALA A 270 -23.92 -7.71 -15.06
C ALA A 270 -22.54 -8.00 -15.71
N GLY A 271 -22.09 -7.17 -16.66
CA GLY A 271 -20.88 -7.38 -17.46
C GLY A 271 -19.58 -6.87 -16.83
N ARG A 272 -18.49 -6.88 -17.63
CA ARG A 272 -17.15 -6.38 -17.25
C ARG A 272 -17.12 -4.90 -16.90
N ASN A 273 -18.09 -4.12 -17.41
CA ASN A 273 -18.21 -2.69 -17.16
C ASN A 273 -19.06 -2.47 -15.91
N ARG A 274 -18.49 -1.78 -14.92
CA ARG A 274 -19.16 -1.41 -13.66
C ARG A 274 -20.03 -0.18 -13.79
N PHE A 275 -19.93 0.56 -14.90
CA PHE A 275 -20.55 1.85 -15.14
C PHE A 275 -21.46 1.77 -16.38
N ASP A 276 -22.59 2.45 -16.34
CA ASP A 276 -23.54 2.50 -17.45
C ASP A 276 -23.13 3.47 -18.57
N ASN A 277 -22.38 4.50 -18.22
CA ASN A 277 -21.93 5.53 -19.16
C ASN A 277 -20.59 6.14 -18.78
N HIS A 278 -20.00 6.88 -19.73
CA HIS A 278 -18.72 7.58 -19.53
C HIS A 278 -18.77 8.63 -18.42
N ARG A 279 -19.87 9.35 -18.27
CA ARG A 279 -20.04 10.42 -17.28
C ARG A 279 -19.93 9.85 -15.86
N GLU A 280 -20.62 8.76 -15.59
CA GLU A 280 -20.58 8.07 -14.29
C GLU A 280 -19.17 7.53 -13.97
N ARG A 281 -18.53 6.85 -14.92
CA ARG A 281 -17.16 6.36 -14.76
C ARG A 281 -16.19 7.51 -14.51
N ASN A 282 -16.28 8.57 -15.29
CA ASN A 282 -15.39 9.72 -15.18
C ASN A 282 -15.56 10.41 -13.82
N ALA A 283 -16.79 10.60 -13.35
CA ALA A 283 -17.08 11.15 -12.01
C ALA A 283 -16.47 10.26 -10.90
N TYR A 284 -16.60 8.95 -11.02
CA TYR A 284 -16.00 8.01 -10.08
C TYR A 284 -14.46 8.11 -10.06
N ILE A 285 -13.81 8.17 -11.22
CA ILE A 285 -12.36 8.32 -11.33
C ILE A 285 -11.91 9.65 -10.75
N THR A 286 -12.60 10.75 -11.03
CA THR A 286 -12.29 12.08 -10.46
C THR A 286 -12.39 12.05 -8.94
N LYS A 287 -13.46 11.46 -8.40
CA LYS A 287 -13.61 11.27 -6.97
C LYS A 287 -12.47 10.43 -6.38
N PHE A 288 -12.09 9.33 -7.04
CA PHE A 288 -10.99 8.48 -6.60
C PHE A 288 -9.67 9.26 -6.51
N VAL A 289 -9.34 10.09 -7.51
CA VAL A 289 -8.12 10.92 -7.49
C VAL A 289 -8.18 11.98 -6.39
N HIS A 290 -9.33 12.61 -6.21
CA HIS A 290 -9.56 13.56 -5.13
C HIS A 290 -9.32 12.92 -3.76
N ASP A 291 -9.88 11.72 -3.54
CA ASP A 291 -9.74 10.99 -2.30
C ASP A 291 -8.30 10.47 -2.12
N TYR A 292 -7.64 10.00 -3.19
CA TYR A 292 -6.24 9.61 -3.17
C TYR A 292 -5.32 10.75 -2.70
N ASN A 293 -5.49 11.94 -3.26
CA ASN A 293 -4.67 13.10 -2.90
C ASN A 293 -4.89 13.57 -1.45
N ARG A 294 -5.96 13.14 -0.80
CA ARG A 294 -6.28 13.44 0.61
C ARG A 294 -6.03 12.27 1.55
N THR A 295 -5.71 11.10 1.01
CA THR A 295 -5.42 9.91 1.82
C THR A 295 -3.97 9.93 2.27
N ARG A 296 -3.73 9.61 3.55
CA ARG A 296 -2.39 9.52 4.12
C ARG A 296 -1.59 8.38 3.50
N LEU A 297 -0.35 8.66 3.12
CA LEU A 297 0.56 7.66 2.55
C LEU A 297 1.73 7.42 3.49
N LYS A 298 2.04 6.16 3.77
CA LYS A 298 3.18 5.78 4.62
C LYS A 298 4.51 6.34 4.10
N CYS A 299 4.70 6.36 2.77
CA CYS A 299 5.92 6.90 2.15
C CYS A 299 6.09 8.41 2.31
N LEU A 300 5.07 9.13 2.75
CA LEU A 300 5.08 10.57 3.07
C LEU A 300 5.04 10.82 4.59
N GLY A 301 5.46 9.85 5.40
CA GLY A 301 5.36 9.97 6.84
C GLY A 301 3.91 10.15 7.32
N TYR A 302 2.97 9.44 6.69
CA TYR A 302 1.52 9.52 6.96
C TYR A 302 0.88 10.88 6.69
N LYS A 303 1.49 11.70 5.83
CA LYS A 303 0.87 12.90 5.27
C LYS A 303 0.13 12.56 3.97
N ALA A 304 -0.91 13.32 3.66
CA ALA A 304 -1.57 13.21 2.37
C ALA A 304 -0.76 13.91 1.26
N PRO A 305 -0.82 13.45 -0.01
CA PRO A 305 -0.16 14.11 -1.12
C PRO A 305 -0.46 15.62 -1.21
N LEU A 306 -1.73 15.99 -1.13
CA LEU A 306 -2.15 17.40 -1.15
C LEU A 306 -1.60 18.18 0.04
N GLN A 307 -1.57 17.60 1.24
CA GLN A 307 -0.98 18.22 2.42
C GLN A 307 0.52 18.44 2.24
N THR A 308 1.22 17.47 1.68
CA THR A 308 2.65 17.56 1.42
C THR A 308 2.94 18.64 0.38
N LEU A 309 2.15 18.71 -0.69
CA LEU A 309 2.24 19.74 -1.71
C LEU A 309 2.01 21.15 -1.11
N ASN A 310 0.94 21.32 -0.36
CA ASN A 310 0.59 22.61 0.27
C ASN A 310 1.66 23.08 1.28
N ASN A 311 2.33 22.15 1.97
CA ASN A 311 3.41 22.52 2.88
C ASN A 311 4.64 23.09 2.15
N LEU A 312 4.87 22.69 0.91
CA LEU A 312 5.95 23.22 0.05
C LEU A 312 5.61 24.53 -0.63
N THR A 313 4.32 24.85 -0.77
CA THR A 313 3.85 26.09 -1.39
C THR A 313 3.65 27.25 -0.40
N LYS A 314 3.60 26.95 0.92
CA LYS A 314 3.53 27.99 1.93
C LYS A 314 4.89 28.69 2.05
N PRO A 315 4.96 30.03 1.95
CA PRO A 315 6.19 30.74 2.30
C PRO A 315 6.54 30.44 3.76
N TYR A 316 7.83 30.23 4.02
CA TYR A 316 8.34 30.12 5.39
C TYR A 316 8.03 31.43 6.11
N THR A 317 6.99 31.47 6.92
CA THR A 317 6.86 32.46 7.97
C THR A 317 7.86 32.09 9.04
N CYS A 318 9.05 32.70 9.01
CA CYS A 318 9.94 32.70 10.14
C CYS A 318 9.15 33.26 11.33
N ALA A 319 8.88 32.42 12.32
CA ALA A 319 8.45 32.87 13.62
C ALA A 319 9.61 33.71 14.20
N GLY A 320 9.49 35.03 14.10
CA GLY A 320 10.42 35.92 14.73
C GLY A 320 10.36 35.71 16.24
N ASN A 321 11.43 35.20 16.82
CA ASN A 321 11.68 35.29 18.25
C ASN A 321 11.81 36.77 18.60
N SER A 322 10.74 37.41 19.02
CA SER A 322 10.77 38.66 19.74
C SER A 322 11.19 38.37 21.19
N SER A 323 12.47 38.28 21.39
CA SER A 323 13.04 38.41 22.74
C SER A 323 12.89 39.86 23.18
N SER A 324 11.85 40.16 23.92
CA SER A 324 11.71 41.41 24.69
C SER A 324 12.68 41.37 25.86
N SER A 325 13.84 41.99 25.70
CA SER A 325 14.70 42.36 26.81
C SER A 325 14.10 43.59 27.49
N SER A 326 13.44 43.40 28.60
CA SER A 326 13.11 44.50 29.55
C SER A 326 14.35 44.83 30.36
N PHE A 327 15.00 45.94 30.04
CA PHE A 327 15.89 46.60 30.97
C PHE A 327 15.04 47.54 31.81
N SER A 328 15.04 47.30 33.13
CA SER A 328 14.59 48.25 34.15
C SER A 328 15.78 49.08 34.62
N SER A 329 15.58 50.39 34.61
CA SER A 329 16.36 51.35 35.34
C SER A 329 15.90 51.44 36.75
#